data_b36b80a23d0403993b48786440551c2a
#
_entry.id   b36b80a23d0403993b48786440551c2a
#
_cell.length_a   1.000
_cell.length_b   1.000
_cell.length_c   1.000
_cell.angle_alpha   90.00
_cell.angle_beta   90.00
_cell.angle_gamma   90.00
#
_symmetry.space_group_name_H-M   'P 1'
#
loop_
_entity.id
_entity.type
_entity.pdbx_description
1 polymer ?
#
loop_
_entity_poly.entity_id
_entity_poly.type
_entity_poly.pdbx_seq_one_letter_code
_entity_poly.pdbx_strand_id
1 'polypeptide(L)'
;MSLNPNAVIVANKLKGAGYTKAQIAGVLGNFELESGFNPRVNEGGKVGAPMGVGGYGFGQWTGGRQTGLVNFAKQQKMDPGDPNLQAKFLLYELEGPEKKAAAYLREAVSPEESARRFLTDFERAGIPKTKQRQEAARAIYGKLGFLDQAGQAPIAQGVQKPGTNLTVSEILAPILGSAANASVVEERKSIANTLLDEVKASMTKNILQNVLNPFGGFQ
;
A
#
# COMPACT_ATOMS: atom_id res chain seq x y z
N MET A 1 -5.84 -11.76 -19.68
CA MET A 1 -5.01 -10.52 -19.68
C MET A 1 -4.50 -10.29 -18.27
N SER A 2 -3.23 -9.93 -18.12
CA SER A 2 -2.61 -9.58 -16.85
C SER A 2 -3.13 -8.23 -16.33
N LEU A 3 -2.96 -7.98 -15.03
CA LEU A 3 -3.24 -6.67 -14.45
C LEU A 3 -2.19 -5.64 -14.91
N ASN A 4 -2.61 -4.37 -15.04
CA ASN A 4 -1.69 -3.28 -15.35
C ASN A 4 -0.57 -3.20 -14.30
N PRO A 5 0.71 -3.05 -14.65
CA PRO A 5 1.82 -2.96 -13.68
C PRO A 5 1.63 -1.86 -12.63
N ASN A 6 1.10 -0.71 -13.01
CA ASN A 6 0.83 0.38 -12.07
C ASN A 6 -0.31 0.04 -11.10
N ALA A 7 -1.32 -0.72 -11.55
CA ALA A 7 -2.35 -1.25 -10.66
C ALA A 7 -1.78 -2.23 -9.63
N VAL A 8 -0.77 -3.02 -9.99
CA VAL A 8 -0.07 -3.92 -9.05
C VAL A 8 0.67 -3.12 -7.97
N ILE A 9 1.30 -1.99 -8.32
CA ILE A 9 1.94 -1.08 -7.35
C ILE A 9 0.93 -0.57 -6.33
N VAL A 10 -0.22 -0.07 -6.80
CA VAL A 10 -1.28 0.43 -5.91
C VAL A 10 -1.85 -0.69 -5.05
N ALA A 11 -2.10 -1.88 -5.64
CA ALA A 11 -2.62 -3.05 -4.93
C ALA A 11 -1.70 -3.48 -3.76
N ASN A 12 -0.40 -3.60 -4.02
CA ASN A 12 0.58 -3.99 -3.01
C ASN A 12 0.67 -2.94 -1.88
N LYS A 13 0.59 -1.65 -2.23
CA LYS A 13 0.63 -0.58 -1.25
C LYS A 13 -0.60 -0.61 -0.33
N LEU A 14 -1.80 -0.77 -0.89
CA LEU A 14 -3.05 -0.90 -0.12
C LEU A 14 -3.07 -2.21 0.71
N LYS A 15 -2.56 -3.33 0.17
CA LYS A 15 -2.43 -4.59 0.91
C LYS A 15 -1.56 -4.42 2.14
N GLY A 16 -0.40 -3.76 2.00
CA GLY A 16 0.50 -3.43 3.11
C GLY A 16 -0.14 -2.54 4.18
N ALA A 17 -1.12 -1.71 3.81
CA ALA A 17 -1.91 -0.89 4.72
C ALA A 17 -3.16 -1.62 5.29
N GLY A 18 -3.30 -2.93 5.07
CA GLY A 18 -4.35 -3.76 5.65
C GLY A 18 -5.71 -3.69 4.93
N TYR A 19 -5.77 -3.20 3.70
CA TYR A 19 -7.00 -3.27 2.91
C TYR A 19 -7.23 -4.69 2.39
N THR A 20 -8.49 -5.13 2.39
CA THR A 20 -8.89 -6.43 1.86
C THR A 20 -8.81 -6.44 0.33
N LYS A 21 -8.74 -7.62 -0.26
CA LYS A 21 -8.75 -7.81 -1.72
C LYS A 21 -9.97 -7.14 -2.39
N ALA A 22 -11.15 -7.19 -1.75
CA ALA A 22 -12.36 -6.55 -2.23
C ALA A 22 -12.23 -5.01 -2.23
N GLN A 23 -11.68 -4.44 -1.15
CA GLN A 23 -11.46 -3.01 -1.02
C GLN A 23 -10.42 -2.51 -2.04
N ILE A 24 -9.34 -3.23 -2.22
CA ILE A 24 -8.31 -2.96 -3.22
C ILE A 24 -8.92 -2.96 -4.63
N ALA A 25 -9.71 -3.98 -4.97
CA ALA A 25 -10.37 -4.07 -6.27
C ALA A 25 -11.31 -2.88 -6.52
N GLY A 26 -12.03 -2.42 -5.51
CA GLY A 26 -12.89 -1.26 -5.60
C GLY A 26 -12.14 0.04 -5.92
N VAL A 27 -11.01 0.28 -5.23
CA VAL A 27 -10.13 1.43 -5.51
C VAL A 27 -9.59 1.35 -6.93
N LEU A 28 -9.06 0.18 -7.33
CA LEU A 28 -8.49 0.00 -8.66
C LEU A 28 -9.53 0.13 -9.78
N GLY A 29 -10.78 -0.31 -9.57
CA GLY A 29 -11.87 -0.12 -10.52
C GLY A 29 -12.20 1.35 -10.76
N ASN A 30 -12.04 2.20 -9.74
CA ASN A 30 -12.14 3.64 -9.90
C ASN A 30 -10.97 4.20 -10.71
N PHE A 31 -9.74 3.88 -10.36
CA PHE A 31 -8.55 4.37 -11.06
C PHE A 31 -8.47 3.91 -12.52
N GLU A 32 -9.00 2.74 -12.85
CA GLU A 32 -9.10 2.29 -14.25
C GLU A 32 -9.96 3.25 -15.09
N LEU A 33 -11.08 3.72 -14.54
CA LEU A 33 -11.96 4.65 -15.23
C LEU A 33 -11.47 6.11 -15.19
N GLU A 34 -10.73 6.50 -14.15
CA GLU A 34 -10.18 7.86 -14.03
C GLU A 34 -9.00 8.10 -14.98
N SER A 35 -8.09 7.14 -15.06
CA SER A 35 -6.78 7.36 -15.69
C SER A 35 -6.25 6.19 -16.53
N GLY A 36 -6.94 5.03 -16.54
CA GLY A 36 -6.37 3.80 -17.08
C GLY A 36 -5.04 3.41 -16.43
N PHE A 37 -4.85 3.78 -15.18
CA PHE A 37 -3.58 3.64 -14.43
C PHE A 37 -2.41 4.41 -15.04
N ASN A 38 -2.65 5.48 -15.79
CA ASN A 38 -1.60 6.36 -16.25
C ASN A 38 -1.31 7.45 -15.20
N PRO A 39 -0.13 7.45 -14.54
CA PRO A 39 0.18 8.40 -13.46
C PRO A 39 0.46 9.83 -13.98
N ARG A 40 0.53 10.02 -15.29
CA ARG A 40 0.82 11.32 -15.93
C ARG A 40 -0.34 11.86 -16.77
N VAL A 41 -1.50 11.21 -16.72
CA VAL A 41 -2.63 11.68 -17.51
C VAL A 41 -3.32 12.85 -16.83
N ASN A 42 -3.60 13.88 -17.61
CA ASN A 42 -4.49 14.97 -17.22
C ASN A 42 -5.91 14.69 -17.72
N GLU A 43 -6.87 15.41 -17.17
CA GLU A 43 -8.24 15.39 -17.65
C GLU A 43 -8.32 15.58 -19.17
N GLY A 44 -9.18 14.79 -19.84
CA GLY A 44 -9.26 14.76 -21.30
C GLY A 44 -8.19 13.89 -21.97
N GLY A 45 -7.42 13.07 -21.22
CA GLY A 45 -6.50 12.08 -21.75
C GLY A 45 -5.13 12.63 -22.20
N LYS A 46 -4.85 13.91 -22.01
CA LYS A 46 -3.54 14.49 -22.31
C LYS A 46 -2.52 14.03 -21.27
N VAL A 47 -1.30 13.74 -21.72
CA VAL A 47 -0.17 13.41 -20.83
C VAL A 47 0.66 14.66 -20.59
N GLY A 48 0.93 14.99 -19.32
CA GLY A 48 1.68 16.19 -19.01
C GLY A 48 2.12 16.28 -17.55
N ALA A 49 2.56 17.47 -17.16
CA ALA A 49 2.91 17.79 -15.80
C ALA A 49 1.64 18.08 -14.97
N PRO A 50 1.67 17.90 -13.64
CA PRO A 50 0.61 18.37 -12.75
C PRO A 50 0.52 19.91 -12.80
N MET A 51 -0.52 20.46 -12.19
CA MET A 51 -0.85 21.90 -12.16
C MET A 51 -1.40 22.44 -13.49
N GLY A 52 -1.89 21.55 -14.35
CA GLY A 52 -2.74 21.93 -15.48
C GLY A 52 -4.19 22.20 -15.05
N VAL A 53 -5.05 22.48 -16.04
CA VAL A 53 -6.49 22.53 -15.82
C VAL A 53 -7.02 21.10 -15.72
N GLY A 54 -7.83 20.83 -14.69
CA GLY A 54 -8.46 19.53 -14.47
C GLY A 54 -7.67 18.58 -13.59
N GLY A 55 -8.03 17.30 -13.67
CA GLY A 55 -7.42 16.24 -12.86
C GLY A 55 -6.05 15.77 -13.36
N TYR A 56 -5.26 15.17 -12.46
CA TYR A 56 -3.95 14.62 -12.77
C TYR A 56 -3.73 13.26 -12.10
N GLY A 57 -3.13 12.35 -12.83
CA GLY A 57 -2.66 11.05 -12.33
C GLY A 57 -3.76 10.04 -12.04
N PHE A 58 -3.46 9.03 -11.23
CA PHE A 58 -4.32 7.87 -10.99
C PHE A 58 -5.75 8.23 -10.57
N GLY A 59 -5.89 9.07 -9.55
CA GLY A 59 -7.17 9.51 -8.99
C GLY A 59 -7.64 10.83 -9.55
N GLN A 60 -7.11 11.30 -10.67
CA GLN A 60 -7.46 12.57 -11.29
C GLN A 60 -7.58 13.70 -10.25
N TRP A 61 -6.56 13.82 -9.39
CA TRP A 61 -6.52 14.84 -8.34
C TRP A 61 -6.65 16.25 -8.91
N THR A 62 -7.59 17.03 -8.39
CA THR A 62 -7.87 18.41 -8.82
C THR A 62 -7.63 19.42 -7.70
N GLY A 63 -7.46 20.68 -8.04
CA GLY A 63 -7.43 21.80 -7.11
C GLY A 63 -6.46 21.61 -5.94
N GLY A 64 -6.97 21.74 -4.71
CA GLY A 64 -6.17 21.57 -3.50
C GLY A 64 -5.52 20.18 -3.34
N ARG A 65 -6.18 19.12 -3.79
CA ARG A 65 -5.63 17.77 -3.75
C ARG A 65 -4.48 17.61 -4.75
N GLN A 66 -4.57 18.18 -5.95
CA GLN A 66 -3.46 18.19 -6.90
C GLN A 66 -2.26 18.98 -6.36
N THR A 67 -2.50 20.13 -5.73
CA THR A 67 -1.45 20.89 -5.02
C THR A 67 -0.83 20.07 -3.89
N GLY A 68 -1.67 19.31 -3.14
CA GLY A 68 -1.22 18.37 -2.12
C GLY A 68 -0.28 17.30 -2.66
N LEU A 69 -0.62 16.68 -3.80
CA LEU A 69 0.23 15.70 -4.48
C LEU A 69 1.60 16.30 -4.85
N VAL A 70 1.62 17.51 -5.43
CA VAL A 70 2.87 18.17 -5.80
C VAL A 70 3.74 18.51 -4.58
N ASN A 71 3.13 18.98 -3.51
CA ASN A 71 3.85 19.26 -2.26
C ASN A 71 4.38 17.98 -1.61
N PHE A 72 3.59 16.92 -1.61
CA PHE A 72 4.01 15.60 -1.13
C PHE A 72 5.18 15.07 -1.95
N ALA A 73 5.14 15.21 -3.28
CA ALA A 73 6.23 14.85 -4.17
C ALA A 73 7.54 15.59 -3.85
N LYS A 74 7.45 16.91 -3.61
CA LYS A 74 8.61 17.72 -3.19
C LYS A 74 9.20 17.22 -1.87
N GLN A 75 8.36 16.93 -0.87
CA GLN A 75 8.80 16.40 0.43
C GLN A 75 9.48 15.04 0.29
N GLN A 76 8.96 14.18 -0.58
CA GLN A 76 9.52 12.85 -0.86
C GLN A 76 10.72 12.89 -1.82
N LYS A 77 11.05 14.05 -2.41
CA LYS A 77 12.07 14.23 -3.47
C LYS A 77 11.83 13.29 -4.67
N MET A 78 10.58 13.13 -5.05
CA MET A 78 10.14 12.27 -6.14
C MET A 78 9.35 13.05 -7.18
N ASP A 79 9.26 12.50 -8.40
CA ASP A 79 8.41 13.06 -9.45
C ASP A 79 6.92 12.85 -9.10
N PRO A 80 6.05 13.87 -9.22
CA PRO A 80 4.62 13.71 -8.97
C PRO A 80 3.92 12.72 -9.90
N GLY A 81 4.50 12.41 -11.07
CA GLY A 81 4.04 11.37 -11.98
C GLY A 81 4.67 9.98 -11.73
N ASP A 82 5.39 9.79 -10.63
CA ASP A 82 5.88 8.47 -10.25
C ASP A 82 4.75 7.61 -9.68
N PRO A 83 4.52 6.38 -10.20
CA PRO A 83 3.43 5.53 -9.73
C PRO A 83 3.54 5.12 -8.26
N ASN A 84 4.76 4.93 -7.74
CA ASN A 84 4.96 4.61 -6.33
C ASN A 84 4.65 5.81 -5.44
N LEU A 85 4.99 7.03 -5.89
CA LEU A 85 4.65 8.24 -5.17
C LEU A 85 3.13 8.42 -5.09
N GLN A 86 2.43 8.26 -6.21
CA GLN A 86 0.97 8.41 -6.23
C GLN A 86 0.26 7.36 -5.38
N ALA A 87 0.77 6.12 -5.35
CA ALA A 87 0.27 5.10 -4.43
C ALA A 87 0.54 5.43 -2.95
N LYS A 88 1.68 6.06 -2.62
CA LYS A 88 1.94 6.59 -1.27
C LYS A 88 1.03 7.77 -0.93
N PHE A 89 0.80 8.67 -1.90
CA PHE A 89 -0.07 9.83 -1.70
C PHE A 89 -1.53 9.41 -1.46
N LEU A 90 -2.03 8.41 -2.17
CA LEU A 90 -3.33 7.81 -1.90
C LEU A 90 -3.44 7.37 -0.42
N LEU A 91 -2.45 6.66 0.11
CA LEU A 91 -2.45 6.25 1.52
C LEU A 91 -2.37 7.46 2.46
N TYR A 92 -1.53 8.43 2.16
CA TYR A 92 -1.45 9.68 2.93
C TYR A 92 -2.83 10.36 3.03
N GLU A 93 -3.59 10.43 1.93
CA GLU A 93 -4.95 10.98 1.97
C GLU A 93 -5.89 10.11 2.81
N LEU A 94 -5.87 8.79 2.60
CA LEU A 94 -6.75 7.84 3.33
C LEU A 94 -6.46 7.78 4.83
N GLU A 95 -5.21 7.99 5.25
CA GLU A 95 -4.81 8.01 6.67
C GLU A 95 -5.00 9.38 7.32
N GLY A 96 -5.07 10.44 6.52
CA GLY A 96 -5.14 11.82 6.96
C GLY A 96 -6.43 12.54 6.56
N PRO A 97 -6.38 13.40 5.53
CA PRO A 97 -7.51 14.27 5.16
C PRO A 97 -8.77 13.50 4.75
N GLU A 98 -8.64 12.31 4.16
CA GLU A 98 -9.74 11.46 3.69
C GLU A 98 -10.01 10.26 4.62
N LYS A 99 -9.63 10.33 5.90
CA LYS A 99 -9.82 9.22 6.85
C LYS A 99 -11.27 8.77 7.03
N LYS A 100 -12.24 9.66 6.79
CA LYS A 100 -13.67 9.28 6.81
C LYS A 100 -14.02 8.38 5.63
N ALA A 101 -13.54 8.72 4.43
CA ALA A 101 -13.71 7.88 3.24
C ALA A 101 -13.00 6.52 3.43
N ALA A 102 -11.81 6.52 4.03
CA ALA A 102 -11.10 5.28 4.37
C ALA A 102 -11.88 4.39 5.34
N ALA A 103 -12.44 4.95 6.42
CA ALA A 103 -13.26 4.21 7.36
C ALA A 103 -14.48 3.58 6.67
N TYR A 104 -15.17 4.35 5.83
CA TYR A 104 -16.33 3.87 5.09
C TYR A 104 -15.96 2.79 4.05
N LEU A 105 -14.81 2.93 3.37
CA LEU A 105 -14.28 1.91 2.46
C LEU A 105 -13.96 0.59 3.21
N ARG A 106 -13.41 0.68 4.43
CA ARG A 106 -13.05 -0.51 5.22
C ARG A 106 -14.23 -1.38 5.64
N GLU A 107 -15.45 -0.84 5.67
CA GLU A 107 -16.67 -1.60 5.94
C GLU A 107 -17.17 -2.40 4.72
N ALA A 108 -16.66 -2.11 3.52
CA ALA A 108 -17.09 -2.78 2.31
C ALA A 108 -16.61 -4.24 2.26
N VAL A 109 -17.52 -5.15 1.91
CA VAL A 109 -17.28 -6.60 1.88
C VAL A 109 -17.20 -7.17 0.46
N SER A 110 -17.59 -6.40 -0.56
CA SER A 110 -17.51 -6.81 -1.97
C SER A 110 -16.75 -5.78 -2.82
N PRO A 111 -16.19 -6.17 -3.96
CA PRO A 111 -15.52 -5.24 -4.87
C PRO A 111 -16.46 -4.15 -5.42
N GLU A 112 -17.72 -4.48 -5.68
CA GLU A 112 -18.72 -3.54 -6.18
C GLU A 112 -19.12 -2.50 -5.13
N GLU A 113 -19.30 -2.95 -3.89
CA GLU A 113 -19.57 -2.05 -2.78
C GLU A 113 -18.38 -1.14 -2.51
N SER A 114 -17.17 -1.68 -2.53
CA SER A 114 -15.93 -0.94 -2.37
C SER A 114 -15.80 0.14 -3.45
N ALA A 115 -16.07 -0.20 -4.71
CA ALA A 115 -16.02 0.75 -5.82
C ALA A 115 -17.03 1.89 -5.62
N ARG A 116 -18.25 1.59 -5.21
CA ARG A 116 -19.27 2.59 -4.93
C ARG A 116 -18.89 3.50 -3.77
N ARG A 117 -18.45 2.95 -2.65
CA ARG A 117 -18.05 3.73 -1.47
C ARG A 117 -16.86 4.64 -1.77
N PHE A 118 -15.84 4.12 -2.45
CA PHE A 118 -14.68 4.91 -2.84
C PHE A 118 -15.05 6.04 -3.81
N LEU A 119 -15.92 5.77 -4.80
CA LEU A 119 -16.45 6.76 -5.71
C LEU A 119 -17.17 7.90 -4.96
N THR A 120 -18.06 7.55 -4.01
CA THR A 120 -18.91 8.51 -3.33
C THR A 120 -18.14 9.40 -2.37
N ASP A 121 -17.25 8.82 -1.59
CA ASP A 121 -16.65 9.49 -0.44
C ASP A 121 -15.22 9.99 -0.71
N PHE A 122 -14.50 9.33 -1.61
CA PHE A 122 -13.13 9.70 -1.95
C PHE A 122 -13.02 10.43 -3.30
N GLU A 123 -13.51 9.84 -4.39
CA GLU A 123 -13.41 10.43 -5.74
C GLU A 123 -14.37 11.60 -5.92
N ARG A 124 -15.60 11.47 -5.45
CA ARG A 124 -16.67 12.50 -5.57
C ARG A 124 -16.83 12.98 -7.01
N ALA A 125 -16.77 12.02 -7.96
CA ALA A 125 -16.78 12.30 -9.40
C ALA A 125 -18.05 12.98 -9.86
N GLY A 126 -17.92 14.02 -10.71
CA GLY A 126 -19.06 14.76 -11.27
C GLY A 126 -19.97 13.89 -12.15
N ILE A 127 -19.40 12.90 -12.87
CA ILE A 127 -20.13 11.87 -13.61
C ILE A 127 -19.81 10.52 -12.96
N PRO A 128 -20.70 9.94 -12.14
CA PRO A 128 -20.35 8.81 -11.28
C PRO A 128 -19.97 7.53 -12.02
N LYS A 129 -20.62 7.20 -13.16
CA LYS A 129 -20.41 5.94 -13.91
C LYS A 129 -20.35 4.71 -13.00
N THR A 130 -21.18 4.66 -11.96
CA THR A 130 -21.12 3.69 -10.85
C THR A 130 -21.07 2.25 -11.34
N LYS A 131 -21.96 1.88 -12.28
CA LYS A 131 -22.02 0.51 -12.83
C LYS A 131 -20.70 0.11 -13.49
N GLN A 132 -20.11 0.99 -14.30
CA GLN A 132 -18.84 0.72 -14.98
C GLN A 132 -17.68 0.52 -13.99
N ARG A 133 -17.63 1.32 -12.91
CA ARG A 133 -16.61 1.17 -11.85
C ARG A 133 -16.79 -0.14 -11.08
N GLN A 134 -18.02 -0.54 -10.82
CA GLN A 134 -18.32 -1.82 -10.17
C GLN A 134 -17.95 -3.02 -11.07
N GLU A 135 -18.23 -2.95 -12.37
CA GLU A 135 -17.82 -3.98 -13.34
C GLU A 135 -16.30 -4.08 -13.45
N ALA A 136 -15.59 -2.94 -13.52
CA ALA A 136 -14.14 -2.90 -13.51
C ALA A 136 -13.56 -3.49 -12.21
N ALA A 137 -14.12 -3.13 -11.07
CA ALA A 137 -13.70 -3.68 -9.76
C ALA A 137 -13.88 -5.20 -9.70
N ARG A 138 -15.01 -5.73 -10.18
CA ARG A 138 -15.24 -7.18 -10.25
C ARG A 138 -14.23 -7.88 -11.15
N ALA A 139 -13.97 -7.33 -12.34
CA ALA A 139 -12.98 -7.88 -13.27
C ALA A 139 -11.56 -7.86 -12.70
N ILE A 140 -11.19 -6.79 -11.99
CA ILE A 140 -9.89 -6.66 -11.31
C ILE A 140 -9.80 -7.63 -10.14
N TYR A 141 -10.85 -7.81 -9.34
CA TYR A 141 -10.87 -8.73 -8.20
C TYR A 141 -10.43 -10.15 -8.60
N GLY A 142 -10.90 -10.64 -9.75
CA GLY A 142 -10.48 -11.93 -10.29
C GLY A 142 -8.99 -12.02 -10.66
N LYS A 143 -8.32 -10.88 -10.90
CA LYS A 143 -6.89 -10.82 -11.26
C LYS A 143 -5.96 -10.62 -10.05
N LEU A 144 -6.51 -10.36 -8.85
CA LEU A 144 -5.74 -10.09 -7.63
C LEU A 144 -5.37 -11.36 -6.83
N GLY A 145 -5.36 -12.54 -7.44
CA GLY A 145 -5.02 -13.81 -6.78
C GLY A 145 -3.61 -13.82 -6.15
N PHE A 146 -2.68 -13.04 -6.67
CA PHE A 146 -1.34 -12.89 -6.08
C PHE A 146 -1.35 -12.27 -4.67
N LEU A 147 -2.38 -11.50 -4.31
CA LEU A 147 -2.51 -10.94 -2.97
C LEU A 147 -2.89 -12.00 -1.93
N ASP A 148 -3.47 -13.11 -2.35
CA ASP A 148 -3.83 -14.22 -1.46
C ASP A 148 -2.58 -15.03 -1.09
N GLN A 149 -1.55 -15.01 -1.94
CA GLN A 149 -0.27 -15.72 -1.74
C GLN A 149 0.74 -14.92 -0.91
N ALA A 150 0.62 -13.61 -0.83
CA ALA A 150 1.52 -12.74 -0.07
C ALA A 150 1.40 -12.89 1.47
N GLY A 151 0.47 -13.72 1.96
CA GLY A 151 0.36 -14.11 3.37
C GLY A 151 0.85 -15.54 3.65
N GLN A 152 1.22 -16.28 2.61
CA GLN A 152 1.91 -17.56 2.72
C GLN A 152 3.41 -17.32 2.45
N ALA A 153 4.11 -16.77 3.46
CA ALA A 153 5.48 -17.23 3.63
C ALA A 153 5.39 -18.76 3.62
N PRO A 154 6.28 -19.49 2.93
CA PRO A 154 6.24 -20.94 2.97
C PRO A 154 6.29 -21.33 4.44
N ILE A 155 5.14 -21.74 4.98
CA ILE A 155 5.11 -22.48 6.23
C ILE A 155 5.84 -23.76 5.85
N ALA A 156 7.11 -23.86 6.25
CA ALA A 156 7.82 -25.12 6.20
C ALA A 156 6.90 -26.11 6.92
N GLN A 157 6.32 -27.04 6.14
CA GLN A 157 5.61 -28.17 6.70
C GLN A 157 6.61 -28.87 7.63
N GLY A 158 6.38 -28.74 8.93
CA GLY A 158 7.18 -29.46 9.92
C GLY A 158 7.63 -28.68 11.13
N VAL A 159 6.83 -27.80 11.72
CA VAL A 159 7.07 -27.40 13.12
C VAL A 159 5.92 -27.89 13.98
N GLN A 160 6.01 -29.15 14.37
CA GLN A 160 5.44 -29.63 15.63
C GLN A 160 6.51 -29.42 16.70
N LYS A 161 6.34 -28.45 17.56
CA LYS A 161 6.47 -28.44 19.04
C LYS A 161 6.76 -27.05 19.57
N PRO A 162 6.08 -26.57 20.60
CA PRO A 162 6.47 -25.35 21.30
C PRO A 162 7.75 -25.67 22.11
N GLY A 163 8.85 -24.95 21.83
CA GLY A 163 10.06 -25.03 22.63
C GLY A 163 11.41 -25.02 21.92
N THR A 164 11.51 -24.76 20.63
CA THR A 164 12.80 -24.62 19.96
C THR A 164 13.11 -23.15 19.66
N ASN A 165 14.19 -22.66 20.24
CA ASN A 165 14.81 -21.38 19.86
C ASN A 165 15.21 -21.46 18.39
N LEU A 166 14.49 -20.74 17.51
CA LEU A 166 14.88 -20.59 16.12
C LEU A 166 16.25 -19.90 16.05
N THR A 167 17.15 -20.44 15.25
CA THR A 167 18.43 -19.80 15.00
C THR A 167 18.22 -18.59 14.08
N VAL A 168 19.13 -17.60 14.21
CA VAL A 168 19.12 -16.38 13.36
C VAL A 168 19.14 -16.74 11.87
N SER A 169 19.77 -17.84 11.51
CA SER A 169 19.85 -18.38 10.15
C SER A 169 18.48 -18.81 9.62
N GLU A 170 17.62 -19.41 10.43
CA GLU A 170 16.28 -19.87 10.04
C GLU A 170 15.28 -18.71 9.90
N ILE A 171 15.49 -17.62 10.64
CA ILE A 171 14.68 -16.39 10.54
C ILE A 171 15.06 -15.60 9.28
N LEU A 172 16.34 -15.60 8.90
CA LEU A 172 16.87 -14.80 7.78
C LEU A 172 16.80 -15.50 6.42
N ALA A 173 16.72 -16.82 6.37
CA ALA A 173 16.68 -17.59 5.12
C ALA A 173 15.59 -17.15 4.12
N PRO A 174 14.35 -16.82 4.53
CA PRO A 174 13.31 -16.32 3.63
C PRO A 174 13.58 -14.90 3.10
N ILE A 175 14.36 -14.11 3.83
CA ILE A 175 14.66 -12.71 3.47
C ILE A 175 15.81 -12.65 2.47
N LEU A 176 16.71 -13.62 2.52
CA LEU A 176 17.94 -13.65 1.73
C LEU A 176 17.74 -14.15 0.30
N GLY A 177 16.63 -14.81 -0.05
CA GLY A 177 16.33 -15.30 -1.41
C GLY A 177 17.55 -15.85 -2.16
N SER A 178 17.38 -16.64 -3.21
CA SER A 178 18.49 -17.10 -4.04
C SER A 178 19.09 -15.94 -4.87
N ALA A 179 20.04 -15.22 -4.32
CA ALA A 179 20.76 -14.17 -5.03
C ALA A 179 22.02 -14.75 -5.68
N ALA A 180 22.14 -14.62 -6.99
CA ALA A 180 23.27 -15.09 -7.79
C ALA A 180 24.54 -14.23 -7.67
N ASN A 181 24.63 -13.28 -6.72
CA ASN A 181 25.77 -12.37 -6.61
C ASN A 181 26.24 -12.23 -5.15
N ALA A 182 27.46 -12.70 -4.85
CA ALA A 182 28.04 -12.76 -3.51
C ALA A 182 28.13 -11.38 -2.80
N SER A 183 28.36 -10.29 -3.55
CA SER A 183 28.46 -8.94 -2.98
C SER A 183 27.13 -8.42 -2.42
N VAL A 184 26.02 -8.75 -3.07
CA VAL A 184 24.66 -8.37 -2.63
C VAL A 184 24.25 -9.16 -1.38
N VAL A 185 24.75 -10.39 -1.24
CA VAL A 185 24.48 -11.23 -0.05
C VAL A 185 25.17 -10.66 1.18
N GLU A 186 26.42 -10.20 1.07
CA GLU A 186 27.15 -9.61 2.20
C GLU A 186 26.57 -8.26 2.63
N GLU A 187 26.16 -7.41 1.69
CA GLU A 187 25.49 -6.15 2.00
C GLU A 187 24.14 -6.37 2.73
N ARG A 188 23.36 -7.35 2.27
CA ARG A 188 22.10 -7.73 2.93
C ARG A 188 22.30 -8.33 4.31
N LYS A 189 23.36 -9.13 4.52
CA LYS A 189 23.73 -9.64 5.85
C LYS A 189 24.12 -8.51 6.80
N SER A 190 24.87 -7.52 6.32
CA SER A 190 25.25 -6.36 7.13
C SER A 190 24.02 -5.56 7.57
N ILE A 191 23.09 -5.29 6.67
CA ILE A 191 21.83 -4.59 6.97
C ILE A 191 20.98 -5.40 7.97
N ALA A 192 20.87 -6.71 7.77
CA ALA A 192 20.10 -7.58 8.66
C ALA A 192 20.67 -7.63 10.07
N ASN A 193 22.00 -7.68 10.21
CA ASN A 193 22.66 -7.65 11.52
C ASN A 193 22.45 -6.30 12.24
N THR A 194 22.55 -5.19 11.51
CA THR A 194 22.27 -3.84 12.07
C THR A 194 20.84 -3.73 12.59
N LEU A 195 19.84 -4.18 11.82
CA LEU A 195 18.45 -4.20 12.22
C LEU A 195 18.19 -5.10 13.44
N LEU A 196 18.86 -6.25 13.50
CA LEU A 196 18.74 -7.18 14.63
C LEU A 196 19.30 -6.56 15.93
N ASP A 197 20.41 -5.83 15.85
CA ASP A 197 21.00 -5.18 16.99
C ASP A 197 20.16 -3.99 17.48
N GLU A 198 19.53 -3.23 16.57
CA GLU A 198 18.55 -2.20 16.92
C GLU A 198 17.31 -2.78 17.61
N VAL A 199 16.77 -3.90 17.11
CA VAL A 199 15.63 -4.58 17.72
C VAL A 199 15.98 -5.11 19.11
N LYS A 200 17.16 -5.71 19.30
CA LYS A 200 17.64 -6.17 20.62
C LYS A 200 17.79 -5.00 21.60
N ALA A 201 18.37 -3.89 21.17
CA ALA A 201 18.52 -2.69 21.99
C ALA A 201 17.16 -2.11 22.40
N SER A 202 16.20 -2.07 21.48
CA SER A 202 14.83 -1.62 21.74
C SER A 202 14.09 -2.54 22.72
N MET A 203 14.21 -3.87 22.55
CA MET A 203 13.63 -4.86 23.47
C MET A 203 14.24 -4.76 24.88
N THR A 204 15.55 -4.62 24.98
CA THR A 204 16.24 -4.46 26.27
C THR A 204 15.79 -3.18 26.97
N LYS A 205 15.62 -2.07 26.25
CA LYS A 205 15.14 -0.81 26.80
C LYS A 205 13.69 -0.92 27.30
N ASN A 206 12.81 -1.61 26.56
CA ASN A 206 11.43 -1.85 26.97
C ASN A 206 11.33 -2.76 28.21
N ILE A 207 12.16 -3.82 28.29
CA ILE A 207 12.21 -4.72 29.45
C ILE A 207 12.72 -3.95 30.68
N LEU A 208 13.78 -3.16 30.55
CA LEU A 208 14.30 -2.35 31.63
C LEU A 208 13.28 -1.31 32.13
N GLN A 209 12.54 -0.64 31.23
CA GLN A 209 11.49 0.31 31.63
C GLN A 209 10.35 -0.38 32.37
N ASN A 210 9.94 -1.57 31.95
CA ASN A 210 8.85 -2.32 32.61
C ASN A 210 9.29 -2.95 33.94
N VAL A 211 10.57 -3.28 34.10
CA VAL A 211 11.11 -3.84 35.35
C VAL A 211 11.42 -2.75 36.38
N LEU A 212 11.87 -1.56 35.91
CA LEU A 212 12.24 -0.45 36.79
C LEU A 212 11.08 0.47 37.18
N ASN A 213 9.93 0.38 36.50
CA ASN A 213 8.78 1.21 36.78
C ASN A 213 7.45 0.41 36.78
N PRO A 214 7.27 -0.60 37.68
CA PRO A 214 6.10 -1.46 37.68
C PRO A 214 4.81 -0.76 38.17
N PHE A 215 4.89 0.51 38.63
CA PHE A 215 3.76 1.26 39.23
C PHE A 215 3.61 2.69 38.69
N GLY A 216 4.14 2.99 37.52
CA GLY A 216 3.99 4.31 36.88
C GLY A 216 2.63 4.50 36.22
N GLY A 217 1.59 4.83 37.00
CA GLY A 217 0.28 5.10 36.41
C GLY A 217 -0.87 5.23 37.41
N PHE A 218 -0.71 6.06 38.46
CA PHE A 218 -1.85 6.66 39.20
C PHE A 218 -1.42 8.04 39.70
N GLN A 219 -1.73 9.05 38.95
CA GLN A 219 -2.11 10.41 39.39
C GLN A 219 -3.08 10.98 38.37
#